data_3eeec5b9d4357f6bafa894d44d73c055
#
_entry.id   3eeec5b9d4357f6bafa894d44d73c055
#
_cell.length_a   1.000
_cell.length_b   1.000
_cell.length_c   1.000
_cell.angle_alpha   90.00
_cell.angle_beta   90.00
_cell.angle_gamma   90.00
#
_symmetry.space_group_name_H-M   'P 1'
#
loop_
_entity.id
_entity.type
_entity.pdbx_description
1 polymer ?
#
loop_
_entity_poly.entity_id
_entity_poly.type
_entity_poly.pdbx_seq_one_letter_code
_entity_poly.pdbx_strand_id
1 'polypeptide(L)'
;DEENLIENYQYFTTSDIANLFWKGIDSFKVNQVFAVIGGSLGGAIAWEMAVIRPKAIANLIPVATSWKASDWLIGNVLIQDLILNNSKNPIHDARIHAMLLYRTPESLQEKFHNQLQNSEGLFQVESWLLHHGEKLQNRFQLSAYKLMNHLLRTTDIFKNRNQAEVIKNITSNIHLIS
;
A
#
# COMPACT_ATOMS: atom_id res chain seq x y z
N ASP A 1 -1.02 15.29 15.43
CA ASP A 1 -0.82 15.48 16.86
C ASP A 1 -0.07 14.29 17.43
N GLU A 2 1.09 14.53 18.09
CA GLU A 2 1.94 13.48 18.68
C GLU A 2 1.18 12.67 19.75
N GLU A 3 0.18 13.26 20.38
CA GLU A 3 -0.66 12.65 21.42
C GLU A 3 -1.55 11.50 20.92
N ASN A 4 -1.74 11.35 19.60
CA ASN A 4 -2.60 10.32 19.01
C ASN A 4 -1.83 9.22 18.27
N LEU A 5 -0.53 9.09 18.52
CA LEU A 5 0.28 8.05 17.92
C LEU A 5 -0.02 6.68 18.56
N ILE A 6 -0.40 5.72 17.72
CA ILE A 6 -0.59 4.33 18.16
C ILE A 6 0.77 3.66 18.26
N GLU A 7 1.28 3.46 19.47
CA GLU A 7 2.60 2.87 19.71
C GLU A 7 2.70 1.42 19.21
N ASN A 8 1.61 0.66 19.28
CA ASN A 8 1.57 -0.76 18.95
C ASN A 8 0.93 -1.04 17.59
N TYR A 9 1.32 -0.29 16.56
CA TYR A 9 0.77 -0.43 15.19
C TYR A 9 0.94 -1.84 14.60
N GLN A 10 1.90 -2.64 15.09
CA GLN A 10 2.14 -4.01 14.63
C GLN A 10 0.98 -4.98 14.96
N TYR A 11 0.07 -4.61 15.83
CA TYR A 11 -1.13 -5.42 16.09
C TYR A 11 -2.23 -5.23 15.03
N PHE A 12 -2.18 -4.14 14.27
CA PHE A 12 -3.17 -3.90 13.22
C PHE A 12 -2.89 -4.75 11.98
N THR A 13 -3.96 -5.23 11.38
CA THR A 13 -3.96 -6.02 10.15
C THR A 13 -4.83 -5.38 9.08
N THR A 14 -4.70 -5.81 7.83
CA THR A 14 -5.62 -5.40 6.74
C THR A 14 -7.07 -5.77 7.07
N SER A 15 -7.29 -6.85 7.83
CA SER A 15 -8.60 -7.27 8.29
C SER A 15 -9.23 -6.27 9.28
N ASP A 16 -8.43 -5.68 10.18
CA ASP A 16 -8.93 -4.66 11.12
C ASP A 16 -9.37 -3.41 10.36
N ILE A 17 -8.60 -2.97 9.37
CA ILE A 17 -8.95 -1.83 8.52
C ILE A 17 -10.23 -2.12 7.71
N ALA A 18 -10.34 -3.32 7.14
CA ALA A 18 -11.53 -3.75 6.40
C ALA A 18 -12.78 -3.78 7.31
N ASN A 19 -12.64 -4.25 8.56
CA ASN A 19 -13.73 -4.20 9.55
C ASN A 19 -14.14 -2.77 9.90
N LEU A 20 -13.16 -1.84 9.98
CA LEU A 20 -13.47 -0.42 10.20
C LEU A 20 -14.28 0.16 9.03
N PHE A 21 -13.91 -0.16 7.77
CA PHE A 21 -14.68 0.25 6.61
C PHE A 21 -16.10 -0.32 6.62
N TRP A 22 -16.27 -1.60 6.99
CA TRP A 22 -17.60 -2.18 7.13
C TRP A 22 -18.44 -1.49 8.21
N LYS A 23 -17.84 -1.11 9.35
CA LYS A 23 -18.56 -0.32 10.38
C LYS A 23 -18.99 1.04 9.83
N GLY A 24 -18.14 1.71 9.04
CA GLY A 24 -18.51 2.94 8.35
C GLY A 24 -19.70 2.75 7.39
N ILE A 25 -19.65 1.73 6.54
CA ILE A 25 -20.71 1.39 5.59
C ILE A 25 -22.02 1.07 6.32
N ASP A 26 -21.96 0.32 7.42
CA ASP A 26 -23.12 -0.01 8.25
C ASP A 26 -23.79 1.24 8.85
N SER A 27 -23.00 2.26 9.20
CA SER A 27 -23.54 3.53 9.73
C SER A 27 -24.42 4.27 8.72
N PHE A 28 -24.19 4.05 7.42
CA PHE A 28 -25.03 4.55 6.33
C PHE A 28 -26.20 3.62 5.98
N LYS A 29 -26.37 2.50 6.69
CA LYS A 29 -27.40 1.47 6.45
C LYS A 29 -27.32 0.86 5.05
N VAL A 30 -26.11 0.75 4.49
CA VAL A 30 -25.84 0.14 3.19
C VAL A 30 -25.59 -1.36 3.39
N ASN A 31 -26.47 -2.21 2.90
CA ASN A 31 -26.37 -3.67 3.02
C ASN A 31 -25.56 -4.32 1.90
N GLN A 32 -25.47 -3.67 0.74
CA GLN A 32 -24.78 -4.16 -0.42
C GLN A 32 -24.00 -3.05 -1.12
N VAL A 33 -22.75 -3.31 -1.47
CA VAL A 33 -21.84 -2.37 -2.15
C VAL A 33 -21.74 -2.81 -3.60
N PHE A 34 -22.01 -1.89 -4.53
CA PHE A 34 -21.92 -2.18 -5.97
C PHE A 34 -20.49 -2.49 -6.40
N ALA A 35 -19.52 -1.71 -5.96
CA ALA A 35 -18.11 -1.94 -6.29
C ALA A 35 -17.18 -1.50 -5.15
N VAL A 36 -16.11 -2.27 -4.92
CA VAL A 36 -14.97 -1.88 -4.09
C VAL A 36 -13.74 -1.85 -4.98
N ILE A 37 -13.11 -0.69 -5.08
CA ILE A 37 -11.91 -0.46 -5.88
C ILE A 37 -10.77 -0.08 -4.94
N GLY A 38 -9.63 -0.76 -5.04
CA GLY A 38 -8.47 -0.46 -4.23
C GLY A 38 -7.16 -0.65 -4.97
N GLY A 39 -6.27 0.35 -4.89
CA GLY A 39 -4.92 0.25 -5.43
C GLY A 39 -3.90 -0.18 -4.37
N SER A 40 -2.95 -1.05 -4.72
CA SER A 40 -1.86 -1.49 -3.84
C SER A 40 -2.40 -1.97 -2.47
N LEU A 41 -2.00 -1.36 -1.35
CA LEU A 41 -2.53 -1.67 -0.02
C LEU A 41 -4.06 -1.55 0.05
N GLY A 42 -4.65 -0.56 -0.65
CA GLY A 42 -6.11 -0.44 -0.75
C GLY A 42 -6.78 -1.65 -1.40
N GLY A 43 -6.11 -2.27 -2.37
CA GLY A 43 -6.57 -3.52 -2.99
C GLY A 43 -6.48 -4.72 -2.04
N ALA A 44 -5.43 -4.80 -1.21
CA ALA A 44 -5.33 -5.81 -0.15
C ALA A 44 -6.47 -5.68 0.88
N ILE A 45 -6.82 -4.44 1.26
CA ILE A 45 -7.96 -4.16 2.13
C ILE A 45 -9.28 -4.52 1.43
N ALA A 46 -9.42 -4.23 0.14
CA ALA A 46 -10.61 -4.61 -0.65
C ALA A 46 -10.82 -6.13 -0.68
N TRP A 47 -9.73 -6.90 -0.82
CA TRP A 47 -9.77 -8.36 -0.69
C TRP A 47 -10.27 -8.81 0.68
N GLU A 48 -9.75 -8.23 1.78
CA GLU A 48 -10.21 -8.53 3.13
C GLU A 48 -11.69 -8.18 3.33
N MET A 49 -12.15 -7.07 2.77
CA MET A 49 -13.58 -6.71 2.82
C MET A 49 -14.45 -7.79 2.16
N ALA A 50 -14.02 -8.31 1.01
CA ALA A 50 -14.74 -9.39 0.32
C ALA A 50 -14.68 -10.71 1.09
N VAL A 51 -13.60 -11.01 1.81
CA VAL A 51 -13.49 -12.19 2.66
C VAL A 51 -14.39 -12.10 3.90
N ILE A 52 -14.45 -10.93 4.53
CA ILE A 52 -15.28 -10.69 5.73
C ILE A 52 -16.78 -10.77 5.40
N ARG A 53 -17.20 -10.19 4.28
CA ARG A 53 -18.61 -10.22 3.84
C ARG A 53 -18.72 -10.66 2.38
N PRO A 54 -18.60 -11.97 2.11
CA PRO A 54 -18.39 -12.49 0.74
C PRO A 54 -19.56 -12.29 -0.22
N LYS A 55 -20.74 -11.94 0.30
CA LYS A 55 -21.96 -11.69 -0.50
C LYS A 55 -22.35 -10.20 -0.56
N ALA A 56 -21.63 -9.33 0.13
CA ALA A 56 -22.00 -7.92 0.27
C ALA A 56 -21.41 -7.02 -0.81
N ILE A 57 -20.48 -7.52 -1.64
CA ILE A 57 -19.80 -6.75 -2.69
C ILE A 57 -20.13 -7.39 -4.03
N ALA A 58 -20.73 -6.61 -4.95
CA ALA A 58 -21.06 -7.11 -6.29
C ALA A 58 -19.82 -7.18 -7.20
N ASN A 59 -18.95 -6.16 -7.17
CA ASN A 59 -17.73 -6.09 -7.98
C ASN A 59 -16.51 -5.76 -7.11
N LEU A 60 -15.47 -6.59 -7.18
CA LEU A 60 -14.19 -6.40 -6.49
C LEU A 60 -13.13 -6.05 -7.52
N ILE A 61 -12.52 -4.87 -7.40
CA ILE A 61 -11.57 -4.33 -8.38
C ILE A 61 -10.23 -4.01 -7.70
N PRO A 62 -9.38 -5.04 -7.46
CA PRO A 62 -8.04 -4.82 -6.93
C PRO A 62 -7.10 -4.40 -8.07
N VAL A 63 -6.38 -3.28 -7.84
CA VAL A 63 -5.48 -2.67 -8.82
C VAL A 63 -4.04 -2.75 -8.32
N ALA A 64 -3.12 -3.28 -9.11
CA ALA A 64 -1.69 -3.41 -8.79
C ALA A 64 -1.45 -3.99 -7.38
N THR A 65 -2.11 -5.08 -7.05
CA THR A 65 -2.09 -5.70 -5.72
C THR A 65 -2.26 -7.22 -5.80
N SER A 66 -1.97 -7.88 -4.68
CA SER A 66 -2.22 -9.31 -4.50
C SER A 66 -2.99 -9.56 -3.21
N TRP A 67 -3.61 -10.73 -3.10
CA TRP A 67 -4.26 -11.22 -1.88
C TRP A 67 -3.30 -11.64 -0.77
N LYS A 68 -2.01 -11.81 -1.11
CA LYS A 68 -0.93 -12.16 -0.19
C LYS A 68 0.35 -11.45 -0.59
N ALA A 69 1.10 -10.94 0.38
CA ALA A 69 2.39 -10.32 0.14
C ALA A 69 3.36 -11.32 -0.48
N SER A 70 4.00 -10.94 -1.58
CA SER A 70 5.08 -11.71 -2.20
C SER A 70 6.40 -11.50 -1.44
N ASP A 71 7.34 -12.43 -1.60
CA ASP A 71 8.69 -12.29 -1.02
C ASP A 71 9.39 -11.01 -1.51
N TRP A 72 9.16 -10.62 -2.77
CA TRP A 72 9.64 -9.35 -3.32
C TRP A 72 9.11 -8.15 -2.55
N LEU A 73 7.79 -8.10 -2.28
CA LEU A 73 7.19 -7.04 -1.49
C LEU A 73 7.70 -7.03 -0.06
N ILE A 74 7.80 -8.20 0.58
CA ILE A 74 8.33 -8.35 1.95
C ILE A 74 9.77 -7.85 2.03
N GLY A 75 10.62 -8.19 1.06
CA GLY A 75 12.00 -7.72 0.99
C GLY A 75 12.10 -6.20 0.82
N ASN A 76 11.28 -5.62 -0.05
CA ASN A 76 11.23 -4.17 -0.23
C ASN A 76 10.72 -3.43 1.02
N VAL A 77 9.73 -3.98 1.71
CA VAL A 77 9.24 -3.42 2.97
C VAL A 77 10.33 -3.47 4.05
N LEU A 78 11.14 -4.53 4.10
CA LEU A 78 12.28 -4.57 5.03
C LEU A 78 13.26 -3.43 4.78
N ILE A 79 13.61 -3.14 3.51
CA ILE A 79 14.48 -2.02 3.17
C ILE A 79 13.83 -0.68 3.59
N GLN A 80 12.55 -0.51 3.32
CA GLN A 80 11.79 0.66 3.74
C GLN A 80 11.82 0.84 5.27
N ASP A 81 11.61 -0.23 6.03
CA ASP A 81 11.64 -0.19 7.50
C ASP A 81 13.03 0.18 8.03
N LEU A 82 14.10 -0.33 7.41
CA LEU A 82 15.47 0.06 7.75
C LEU A 82 15.71 1.56 7.51
N ILE A 83 15.25 2.10 6.39
CA ILE A 83 15.34 3.53 6.08
C ILE A 83 14.54 4.34 7.11
N LEU A 84 13.28 3.97 7.36
CA LEU A 84 12.39 4.69 8.29
C LEU A 84 12.90 4.69 9.74
N ASN A 85 13.73 3.73 10.12
CA ASN A 85 14.26 3.63 11.47
C ASN A 85 15.66 4.23 11.64
N ASN A 86 16.45 4.36 10.56
CA ASN A 86 17.86 4.72 10.67
C ASN A 86 18.24 6.01 9.92
N SER A 87 17.40 6.51 9.00
CA SER A 87 17.70 7.74 8.28
C SER A 87 17.47 8.99 9.14
N LYS A 88 18.22 10.06 8.82
CA LYS A 88 17.99 11.41 9.37
C LYS A 88 16.72 12.05 8.79
N ASN A 89 16.35 11.67 7.56
CA ASN A 89 15.17 12.15 6.86
C ASN A 89 14.29 10.94 6.44
N PRO A 90 13.69 10.23 7.41
CA PRO A 90 13.15 8.89 7.17
C PRO A 90 12.06 8.83 6.09
N ILE A 91 11.09 9.74 6.11
CA ILE A 91 9.99 9.76 5.13
C ILE A 91 10.51 10.13 3.74
N HIS A 92 11.39 11.14 3.66
CA HIS A 92 12.02 11.58 2.42
C HIS A 92 12.77 10.42 1.75
N ASP A 93 13.68 9.78 2.48
CA ASP A 93 14.55 8.75 1.92
C ASP A 93 13.80 7.46 1.58
N ALA A 94 12.84 7.06 2.42
CA ALA A 94 11.97 5.95 2.11
C ALA A 94 11.12 6.22 0.85
N ARG A 95 10.67 7.47 0.65
CA ARG A 95 9.92 7.84 -0.56
C ARG A 95 10.78 7.78 -1.82
N ILE A 96 12.03 8.22 -1.75
CA ILE A 96 12.98 8.10 -2.87
C ILE A 96 13.12 6.63 -3.31
N HIS A 97 13.35 5.73 -2.35
CA HIS A 97 13.40 4.29 -2.64
C HIS A 97 12.09 3.79 -3.26
N ALA A 98 10.93 4.14 -2.69
CA ALA A 98 9.64 3.72 -3.20
C ALA A 98 9.37 4.19 -4.63
N MET A 99 9.84 5.36 -5.02
CA MET A 99 9.64 5.89 -6.37
C MET A 99 10.35 5.08 -7.45
N LEU A 100 11.45 4.39 -7.13
CA LEU A 100 12.12 3.46 -8.04
C LEU A 100 11.27 2.20 -8.30
N LEU A 101 10.48 1.77 -7.32
CA LEU A 101 9.64 0.57 -7.43
C LEU A 101 8.38 0.78 -8.29
N TYR A 102 7.97 2.04 -8.51
CA TYR A 102 6.78 2.36 -9.29
C TYR A 102 7.02 2.48 -10.79
N ARG A 103 8.26 2.32 -11.23
CA ARG A 103 8.64 2.41 -12.63
C ARG A 103 9.63 1.33 -13.00
N THR A 104 9.59 0.90 -14.27
CA THR A 104 10.62 0.01 -14.80
C THR A 104 11.90 0.80 -15.14
N PRO A 105 13.07 0.14 -15.17
CA PRO A 105 14.31 0.78 -15.62
C PRO A 105 14.18 1.42 -17.00
N GLU A 106 13.49 0.76 -17.93
CA GLU A 106 13.23 1.27 -19.28
C GLU A 106 12.43 2.57 -19.26
N SER A 107 11.35 2.61 -18.45
CA SER A 107 10.52 3.82 -18.29
C SER A 107 11.28 5.00 -17.68
N LEU A 108 12.24 4.73 -16.78
CA LEU A 108 13.13 5.76 -16.25
C LEU A 108 14.12 6.25 -17.31
N GLN A 109 14.70 5.32 -18.08
CA GLN A 109 15.63 5.65 -19.19
C GLN A 109 14.94 6.48 -20.26
N GLU A 110 13.72 6.11 -20.68
CA GLU A 110 12.92 6.85 -21.66
C GLU A 110 12.52 8.24 -21.16
N LYS A 111 12.33 8.41 -19.86
CA LYS A 111 11.94 9.69 -19.30
C LYS A 111 13.11 10.65 -19.13
N PHE A 112 14.29 10.17 -18.73
CA PHE A 112 15.36 11.04 -18.26
C PHE A 112 16.62 11.02 -19.16
N HIS A 113 16.82 9.99 -19.99
CA HIS A 113 17.90 9.89 -20.97
C HIS A 113 19.31 10.20 -20.43
N ASN A 114 19.56 9.97 -19.13
CA ASN A 114 20.78 10.34 -18.43
C ASN A 114 21.14 11.85 -18.52
N GLN A 115 20.14 12.71 -18.68
CA GLN A 115 20.35 14.15 -18.80
C GLN A 115 20.66 14.80 -17.46
N LEU A 116 21.58 15.79 -17.50
CA LEU A 116 21.86 16.63 -16.35
C LEU A 116 20.77 17.70 -16.19
N GLN A 117 20.41 17.99 -14.93
CA GLN A 117 19.49 19.04 -14.54
C GLN A 117 20.17 20.40 -14.53
N ASN A 118 21.45 20.45 -14.14
CA ASN A 118 22.22 21.69 -13.98
C ASN A 118 23.72 21.45 -14.28
N SER A 119 24.48 22.54 -14.29
CA SER A 119 25.96 22.53 -14.49
C SER A 119 26.75 21.93 -13.32
N GLU A 120 26.12 21.70 -12.18
CA GLU A 120 26.74 21.14 -10.98
C GLU A 120 26.77 19.60 -10.97
N GLY A 121 26.24 18.98 -12.03
CA GLY A 121 26.29 17.51 -12.23
C GLY A 121 25.10 16.74 -11.67
N LEU A 122 24.04 17.40 -11.20
CA LEU A 122 22.81 16.73 -10.76
C LEU A 122 22.06 16.18 -11.98
N PHE A 123 21.72 14.88 -11.96
CA PHE A 123 20.88 14.28 -12.99
C PHE A 123 19.38 14.63 -12.80
N GLN A 124 18.64 14.68 -13.91
CA GLN A 124 17.19 14.94 -13.87
C GLN A 124 16.44 13.88 -13.05
N VAL A 125 16.85 12.62 -13.10
CA VAL A 125 16.27 11.54 -12.29
C VAL A 125 16.49 11.77 -10.79
N GLU A 126 17.67 12.26 -10.40
CA GLU A 126 17.96 12.59 -9.00
C GLU A 126 17.09 13.74 -8.52
N SER A 127 17.03 14.84 -9.29
CA SER A 127 16.16 15.98 -9.00
C SER A 127 14.68 15.54 -8.84
N TRP A 128 14.20 14.67 -9.72
CA TRP A 128 12.85 14.12 -9.65
C TRP A 128 12.62 13.28 -8.40
N LEU A 129 13.55 12.43 -8.01
CA LEU A 129 13.48 11.60 -6.80
C LEU A 129 13.47 12.47 -5.54
N LEU A 130 14.39 13.43 -5.44
CA LEU A 130 14.50 14.36 -4.31
C LEU A 130 13.21 15.17 -4.13
N HIS A 131 12.64 15.69 -5.23
CA HIS A 131 11.37 16.39 -5.21
C HIS A 131 10.23 15.53 -4.63
N HIS A 132 10.16 14.26 -5.01
CA HIS A 132 9.14 13.34 -4.47
C HIS A 132 9.35 13.01 -3.01
N GLY A 133 10.60 12.90 -2.56
CA GLY A 133 10.96 12.74 -1.15
C GLY A 133 10.47 13.92 -0.31
N GLU A 134 10.84 15.13 -0.70
CA GLU A 134 10.44 16.38 -0.06
C GLU A 134 8.91 16.55 -0.02
N LYS A 135 8.25 16.33 -1.16
CA LYS A 135 6.79 16.44 -1.26
C LYS A 135 6.05 15.50 -0.31
N LEU A 136 6.55 14.28 -0.08
CA LEU A 136 5.92 13.38 0.86
C LEU A 136 6.24 13.76 2.31
N GLN A 137 7.47 14.08 2.62
CA GLN A 137 7.91 14.48 3.96
C GLN A 137 7.08 15.65 4.51
N ASN A 138 6.73 16.62 3.67
CA ASN A 138 5.97 17.80 4.06
C ASN A 138 4.50 17.54 4.40
N ARG A 139 3.96 16.35 4.11
CA ARG A 139 2.54 16.05 4.27
C ARG A 139 2.22 14.72 4.95
N PHE A 140 3.22 13.92 5.28
CA PHE A 140 2.99 12.57 5.76
C PHE A 140 3.65 12.35 7.13
N GLN A 141 3.03 11.53 7.97
CA GLN A 141 3.54 11.23 9.30
C GLN A 141 4.33 9.92 9.30
N LEU A 142 5.41 9.88 10.06
CA LEU A 142 6.29 8.72 10.17
C LEU A 142 5.56 7.48 10.70
N SER A 143 4.73 7.64 11.72
CA SER A 143 3.91 6.57 12.30
C SER A 143 2.94 5.97 11.28
N ALA A 144 2.29 6.80 10.47
CA ALA A 144 1.41 6.36 9.40
C ALA A 144 2.17 5.56 8.33
N TYR A 145 3.39 6.00 7.96
CA TYR A 145 4.21 5.28 6.99
C TYR A 145 4.62 3.89 7.53
N LYS A 146 5.07 3.83 8.78
CA LYS A 146 5.43 2.57 9.44
C LYS A 146 4.23 1.62 9.51
N LEU A 147 3.04 2.11 9.85
CA LEU A 147 1.82 1.30 9.84
C LEU A 147 1.52 0.75 8.43
N MET A 148 1.56 1.58 7.39
CA MET A 148 1.31 1.15 6.02
C MET A 148 2.30 0.08 5.55
N ASN A 149 3.59 0.23 5.88
CA ASN A 149 4.61 -0.78 5.63
C ASN A 149 4.29 -2.10 6.32
N HIS A 150 3.92 -2.03 7.59
CA HIS A 150 3.54 -3.22 8.35
C HIS A 150 2.34 -3.94 7.73
N LEU A 151 1.30 -3.21 7.32
CA LEU A 151 0.13 -3.77 6.67
C LEU A 151 0.48 -4.43 5.33
N LEU A 152 1.33 -3.79 4.51
CA LEU A 152 1.81 -4.37 3.25
C LEU A 152 2.55 -5.68 3.46
N ARG A 153 3.50 -5.70 4.41
CA ARG A 153 4.31 -6.88 4.73
C ARG A 153 3.47 -8.04 5.23
N THR A 154 2.40 -7.76 5.98
CA THR A 154 1.58 -8.76 6.68
C THR A 154 0.30 -9.11 5.93
N THR A 155 0.10 -8.58 4.72
CA THR A 155 -1.04 -8.91 3.86
C THR A 155 -1.08 -10.41 3.57
N ASP A 156 -2.13 -11.07 4.04
CA ASP A 156 -2.47 -12.47 3.71
C ASP A 156 -3.94 -12.73 4.06
N ILE A 157 -4.83 -12.74 3.06
CA ILE A 157 -6.25 -12.98 3.29
C ILE A 157 -6.56 -14.40 3.77
N PHE A 158 -5.60 -15.32 3.67
CA PHE A 158 -5.75 -16.71 4.13
C PHE A 158 -5.24 -16.94 5.54
N LYS A 159 -4.63 -15.92 6.17
CA LYS A 159 -4.09 -16.06 7.53
C LYS A 159 -5.17 -16.54 8.50
N ASN A 160 -4.92 -17.69 9.13
CA ASN A 160 -5.86 -18.37 10.05
C ASN A 160 -7.20 -18.79 9.40
N ARG A 161 -7.24 -18.96 8.07
CA ARG A 161 -8.43 -19.34 7.30
C ARG A 161 -8.12 -20.49 6.34
N ASN A 162 -9.12 -21.30 6.01
CA ASN A 162 -8.98 -22.30 4.95
C ASN A 162 -9.04 -21.60 3.57
N GLN A 163 -7.96 -21.72 2.80
CA GLN A 163 -7.84 -21.03 1.50
C GLN A 163 -8.94 -21.43 0.52
N ALA A 164 -9.27 -22.72 0.41
CA ALA A 164 -10.28 -23.20 -0.51
C ALA A 164 -11.68 -22.65 -0.16
N GLU A 165 -12.00 -22.57 1.13
CA GLU A 165 -13.25 -21.99 1.60
C GLU A 165 -13.34 -20.49 1.35
N VAL A 166 -12.25 -19.75 1.61
CA VAL A 166 -12.18 -18.30 1.36
C VAL A 166 -12.49 -18.03 -0.12
N ILE A 167 -11.79 -18.70 -1.03
CA ILE A 167 -11.98 -18.50 -2.47
C ILE A 167 -13.40 -18.88 -2.89
N LYS A 168 -13.91 -20.03 -2.43
CA LYS A 168 -15.25 -20.52 -2.78
C LYS A 168 -16.38 -19.59 -2.32
N ASN A 169 -16.19 -18.90 -1.21
CA ASN A 169 -17.25 -18.10 -0.59
C ASN A 169 -17.37 -16.69 -1.20
N ILE A 170 -16.32 -16.16 -1.82
CA ILE A 170 -16.37 -14.84 -2.47
C ILE A 170 -17.26 -14.93 -3.71
N THR A 171 -18.38 -14.20 -3.70
CA THR A 171 -19.34 -14.20 -4.81
C THR A 171 -19.23 -12.97 -5.71
N SER A 172 -18.35 -12.05 -5.41
CA SER A 172 -18.10 -10.85 -6.21
C SER A 172 -17.60 -11.19 -7.61
N ASN A 173 -17.98 -10.41 -8.61
CA ASN A 173 -17.24 -10.36 -9.88
C ASN A 173 -15.88 -9.73 -9.63
N ILE A 174 -14.80 -10.43 -9.95
CA ILE A 174 -13.43 -9.97 -9.67
C ILE A 174 -12.81 -9.45 -10.96
N HIS A 175 -12.38 -8.18 -10.93
CA HIS A 175 -11.73 -7.50 -12.04
C HIS A 175 -10.28 -7.13 -11.63
N LEU A 176 -9.32 -7.98 -11.99
CA LEU A 176 -7.90 -7.73 -11.69
C LEU A 176 -7.31 -6.74 -12.68
N ILE A 177 -6.69 -5.68 -12.17
CA ILE A 177 -5.95 -4.68 -12.97
C ILE A 177 -4.50 -4.69 -12.49
N SER A 178 -3.56 -5.00 -13.39
CA SER A 178 -2.11 -5.06 -13.13
C SER A 178 -1.36 -4.03 -13.98
#